data_58d19875401d68a2821023c37298ac92
#
_entry.id   58d19875401d68a2821023c37298ac92
#
_cell.length_a   1.000
_cell.length_b   1.000
_cell.length_c   1.000
_cell.angle_alpha   90.00
_cell.angle_beta   90.00
_cell.angle_gamma   90.00
#
_symmetry.space_group_name_H-M   'P 1'
#
loop_
_entity.id
_entity.type
_entity.pdbx_description
1 polymer ?
#
loop_
_entity_poly.entity_id
_entity_poly.type
_entity_poly.pdbx_seq_one_letter_code
_entity_poly.pdbx_strand_id
1 'polypeptide(L)'
;MADFKNTKEGRLVAQKYADILHLSRPEPPAKHPRMSITNRAKIFSPFAALRGFDDEISSEGATKLLVKKIELSDEEKNHLSDKLLQVKKGMKVVVRYFVKAAENTGKYISLTGTVVMIDPVYRELKVMQDSDRKAVGSEKELPVVISFDDIADLAGDGITRVEDYLEVEKYPDET
;
A
#
# COMPACT_ATOMS: atom_id res chain seq x y z
N MET A 1 22.12 6.74 4.02
CA MET A 1 21.66 8.00 3.41
C MET A 1 21.91 7.91 1.91
N ALA A 2 20.87 7.98 1.07
CA ALA A 2 21.05 7.92 -0.37
C ALA A 2 21.86 9.12 -0.86
N ASP A 3 22.91 8.90 -1.65
CA ASP A 3 23.73 9.96 -2.23
C ASP A 3 23.00 10.60 -3.41
N PHE A 4 22.18 11.62 -3.12
CA PHE A 4 21.40 12.36 -4.12
C PHE A 4 22.27 13.06 -5.18
N LYS A 5 23.57 13.26 -4.92
CA LYS A 5 24.49 13.94 -5.86
C LYS A 5 24.69 13.14 -7.15
N ASN A 6 24.56 11.82 -7.08
CA ASN A 6 24.78 10.91 -8.21
C ASN A 6 23.48 10.51 -8.95
N THR A 7 22.32 11.03 -8.53
CA THR A 7 21.06 10.81 -9.24
C THR A 7 20.98 11.67 -10.50
N LYS A 8 20.08 11.31 -11.44
CA LYS A 8 19.82 12.09 -12.66
C LYS A 8 19.34 13.51 -12.32
N GLU A 9 18.46 13.62 -11.34
CA GLU A 9 17.93 14.88 -10.82
C GLU A 9 19.04 15.71 -10.15
N GLY A 10 19.88 15.09 -9.36
CA GLY A 10 21.03 15.76 -8.72
C GLY A 10 21.99 16.37 -9.71
N ARG A 11 22.26 15.67 -10.83
CA ARG A 11 23.10 16.18 -11.93
C ARG A 11 22.46 17.36 -12.66
N LEU A 12 21.14 17.30 -12.92
CA LEU A 12 20.41 18.42 -13.54
C LEU A 12 20.40 19.65 -12.63
N VAL A 13 20.23 19.47 -11.33
CA VAL A 13 20.31 20.57 -10.35
C VAL A 13 21.71 21.14 -10.29
N ALA A 14 22.75 20.30 -10.28
CA ALA A 14 24.12 20.73 -10.29
C ALA A 14 24.49 21.55 -11.54
N GLN A 15 23.96 21.16 -12.68
CA GLN A 15 24.16 21.89 -13.94
C GLN A 15 23.40 23.23 -13.95
N LYS A 16 22.14 23.22 -13.51
CA LYS A 16 21.28 24.41 -13.54
C LYS A 16 21.72 25.50 -12.58
N TYR A 17 22.30 25.13 -11.44
CA TYR A 17 22.71 26.01 -10.37
C TYR A 17 24.21 26.02 -10.11
N ALA A 18 25.02 25.69 -11.14
CA ALA A 18 26.47 25.57 -11.03
C ALA A 18 27.13 26.88 -10.53
N ASP A 19 26.56 28.02 -10.87
CA ASP A 19 27.01 29.36 -10.49
C ASP A 19 26.84 29.66 -9.00
N ILE A 20 25.84 29.08 -8.34
CA ILE A 20 25.51 29.36 -6.94
C ILE A 20 25.81 28.21 -5.98
N LEU A 21 26.01 26.98 -6.49
CA LEU A 21 26.23 25.79 -5.66
C LEU A 21 27.49 25.87 -4.79
N HIS A 22 28.50 26.59 -5.24
CA HIS A 22 29.75 26.78 -4.52
C HIS A 22 29.73 27.95 -3.54
N LEU A 23 28.68 28.79 -3.60
CA LEU A 23 28.53 29.94 -2.71
C LEU A 23 28.13 29.50 -1.31
N SER A 24 28.80 30.04 -0.31
CA SER A 24 28.38 29.87 1.06
C SER A 24 27.13 30.71 1.34
N ARG A 25 26.31 30.24 2.27
CA ARG A 25 25.14 30.99 2.69
C ARG A 25 25.54 32.38 3.21
N PRO A 26 24.99 33.49 2.68
CA PRO A 26 25.32 34.82 3.11
C PRO A 26 25.05 35.01 4.61
N GLU A 27 25.92 35.78 5.26
CA GLU A 27 25.72 36.12 6.65
C GLU A 27 24.54 37.10 6.80
N PRO A 28 23.68 36.89 7.78
CA PRO A 28 22.57 37.79 8.00
C PRO A 28 23.08 39.15 8.49
N PRO A 29 22.40 40.27 8.17
CA PRO A 29 22.78 41.56 8.66
C PRO A 29 22.71 41.62 10.20
N ALA A 30 23.57 42.39 10.82
CA ALA A 30 23.66 42.51 12.28
C ALA A 30 22.30 42.89 12.94
N LYS A 31 21.44 43.57 12.20
CA LYS A 31 20.10 43.96 12.65
C LYS A 31 19.14 42.75 12.80
N HIS A 32 19.38 41.67 12.05
CA HIS A 32 18.59 40.44 12.06
C HIS A 32 19.49 39.20 12.15
N PRO A 33 20.12 38.95 13.32
CA PRO A 33 21.00 37.79 13.48
C PRO A 33 20.23 36.49 13.34
N ARG A 34 20.92 35.44 12.94
CA ARG A 34 20.33 34.10 12.87
C ARG A 34 19.92 33.65 14.27
N MET A 35 18.71 33.13 14.35
CA MET A 35 18.27 32.46 15.57
C MET A 35 19.13 31.22 15.83
N SER A 36 19.56 31.02 17.06
CA SER A 36 20.30 29.82 17.46
C SER A 36 19.45 28.57 17.25
N ILE A 37 20.11 27.43 16.97
CA ILE A 37 19.45 26.14 16.78
C ILE A 37 18.59 25.77 17.99
N THR A 38 19.10 26.06 19.21
CA THR A 38 18.39 25.82 20.47
C THR A 38 17.10 26.63 20.56
N ASN A 39 17.11 27.90 20.17
CA ASN A 39 15.93 28.76 20.20
C ASN A 39 14.93 28.33 19.10
N ARG A 40 15.40 27.89 17.92
CA ARG A 40 14.52 27.32 16.89
C ARG A 40 13.83 26.05 17.37
N ALA A 41 14.56 25.16 18.04
CA ALA A 41 13.98 23.95 18.60
C ALA A 41 12.89 24.25 19.63
N LYS A 42 13.08 25.28 20.46
CA LYS A 42 12.09 25.72 21.46
C LYS A 42 10.78 26.23 20.84
N ILE A 43 10.77 26.76 19.63
CA ILE A 43 9.55 27.22 18.96
C ILE A 43 8.61 26.05 18.67
N PHE A 44 9.16 24.86 18.37
CA PHE A 44 8.39 23.65 18.09
C PHE A 44 8.06 22.84 19.35
N SER A 45 8.74 23.11 20.46
CA SER A 45 8.53 22.40 21.72
C SER A 45 7.07 22.44 22.25
N PRO A 46 6.33 23.57 22.17
CA PRO A 46 4.94 23.63 22.61
C PRO A 46 4.02 22.68 21.85
N PHE A 47 4.28 22.43 20.57
CA PHE A 47 3.47 21.50 19.76
C PHE A 47 3.68 20.05 20.19
N ALA A 48 4.92 19.66 20.53
CA ALA A 48 5.22 18.34 21.07
C ALA A 48 4.64 18.12 22.49
N ALA A 49 4.34 19.20 23.22
CA ALA A 49 3.74 19.12 24.56
C ALA A 49 2.21 18.93 24.53
N LEU A 50 1.56 19.12 23.41
CA LEU A 50 0.12 18.89 23.26
C LEU A 50 -0.13 17.39 23.19
N ARG A 51 -0.71 16.83 24.25
CA ARG A 51 -1.13 15.41 24.26
C ARG A 51 -2.14 15.18 23.13
N GLY A 52 -1.88 14.14 22.31
CA GLY A 52 -2.76 13.76 21.20
C GLY A 52 -2.55 14.55 19.91
N PHE A 53 -1.65 15.53 19.86
CA PHE A 53 -1.39 16.30 18.62
C PHE A 53 -0.79 15.40 17.51
N ASP A 54 0.14 14.52 17.87
CA ASP A 54 0.72 13.57 16.91
C ASP A 54 -0.32 12.54 16.43
N ASP A 55 -1.23 12.13 17.34
CA ASP A 55 -2.34 11.22 17.00
C ASP A 55 -3.33 11.90 16.07
N GLU A 56 -3.64 13.19 16.30
CA GLU A 56 -4.54 13.97 15.45
C GLU A 56 -3.95 14.19 14.06
N ILE A 57 -2.67 14.55 13.94
CA ILE A 57 -1.98 14.65 12.66
C ILE A 57 -1.97 13.31 11.93
N SER A 58 -1.74 12.21 12.65
CA SER A 58 -1.71 10.88 12.09
C SER A 58 -3.10 10.45 11.60
N SER A 59 -4.16 10.77 12.35
CA SER A 59 -5.55 10.47 11.99
C SER A 59 -6.00 11.27 10.77
N GLU A 60 -5.69 12.55 10.72
CA GLU A 60 -5.95 13.41 9.56
C GLU A 60 -5.21 12.91 8.31
N GLY A 61 -3.93 12.54 8.47
CA GLY A 61 -3.14 11.95 7.41
C GLY A 61 -3.76 10.64 6.91
N ALA A 62 -4.18 9.77 7.81
CA ALA A 62 -4.84 8.51 7.48
C ALA A 62 -6.18 8.73 6.77
N THR A 63 -6.97 9.71 7.20
CA THR A 63 -8.26 10.06 6.59
C THR A 63 -8.11 10.54 5.14
N LYS A 64 -7.06 11.29 4.83
CA LYS A 64 -6.75 11.75 3.46
C LYS A 64 -6.35 10.62 2.51
N LEU A 65 -5.91 9.48 3.03
CA LEU A 65 -5.56 8.30 2.25
C LEU A 65 -6.76 7.37 2.00
N LEU A 66 -7.93 7.69 2.55
CA LEU A 66 -9.14 6.91 2.30
C LEU A 66 -9.66 7.17 0.89
N VAL A 67 -10.02 6.09 0.22
CA VAL A 67 -10.58 6.11 -1.13
C VAL A 67 -12.01 5.56 -1.11
N LYS A 68 -12.81 5.91 -2.11
CA LYS A 68 -14.11 5.27 -2.32
C LYS A 68 -13.89 3.85 -2.84
N LYS A 69 -14.81 2.95 -2.49
CA LYS A 69 -14.83 1.60 -3.06
C LYS A 69 -15.06 1.70 -4.57
N ILE A 70 -14.21 1.04 -5.34
CA ILE A 70 -14.33 0.96 -6.80
C ILE A 70 -15.44 -0.06 -7.11
N GLU A 71 -16.40 0.34 -7.90
CA GLU A 71 -17.39 -0.59 -8.45
C GLU A 71 -16.77 -1.30 -9.65
N LEU A 72 -16.61 -2.61 -9.52
CA LEU A 72 -16.12 -3.46 -10.60
C LEU A 72 -17.17 -3.52 -11.72
N SER A 73 -16.70 -3.49 -12.97
CA SER A 73 -17.53 -3.77 -14.13
C SER A 73 -18.05 -5.22 -14.11
N ASP A 74 -19.04 -5.52 -14.92
CA ASP A 74 -19.58 -6.89 -14.98
C ASP A 74 -18.55 -7.88 -15.52
N GLU A 75 -17.68 -7.46 -16.43
CA GLU A 75 -16.56 -8.27 -16.93
C GLU A 75 -15.56 -8.57 -15.81
N GLU A 76 -15.15 -7.57 -15.03
CA GLU A 76 -14.24 -7.76 -13.89
C GLU A 76 -14.84 -8.66 -12.81
N LYS A 77 -16.16 -8.56 -12.55
CA LYS A 77 -16.87 -9.47 -11.63
C LYS A 77 -16.88 -10.90 -12.14
N ASN A 78 -17.08 -11.12 -13.45
CA ASN A 78 -17.03 -12.44 -14.04
C ASN A 78 -15.63 -13.03 -13.92
N HIS A 79 -14.58 -12.27 -14.27
CA HIS A 79 -13.19 -12.71 -14.11
C HIS A 79 -12.84 -13.04 -12.66
N LEU A 80 -13.33 -12.24 -11.70
CA LEU A 80 -13.13 -12.52 -10.29
C LEU A 80 -13.86 -13.80 -9.86
N SER A 81 -15.08 -14.02 -10.35
CA SER A 81 -15.84 -15.25 -10.11
C SER A 81 -15.10 -16.47 -10.64
N ASP A 82 -14.55 -16.40 -11.84
CA ASP A 82 -13.78 -17.50 -12.45
C ASP A 82 -12.51 -17.80 -11.65
N LYS A 83 -11.84 -16.78 -11.16
CA LYS A 83 -10.69 -16.93 -10.25
C LYS A 83 -11.11 -17.60 -8.93
N LEU A 84 -12.21 -17.16 -8.32
CA LEU A 84 -12.73 -17.70 -7.07
C LEU A 84 -13.13 -19.18 -7.20
N LEU A 85 -13.66 -19.60 -8.35
CA LEU A 85 -13.98 -21.03 -8.64
C LEU A 85 -12.74 -21.90 -8.69
N GLN A 86 -11.58 -21.35 -9.06
CA GLN A 86 -10.31 -22.09 -9.11
C GLN A 86 -9.66 -22.22 -7.73
N VAL A 87 -10.01 -21.37 -6.77
CA VAL A 87 -9.43 -21.36 -5.43
C VAL A 87 -9.84 -22.60 -4.66
N LYS A 88 -8.85 -23.27 -4.04
CA LYS A 88 -9.06 -24.44 -3.19
C LYS A 88 -8.46 -24.21 -1.80
N LYS A 89 -9.00 -24.92 -0.82
CA LYS A 89 -8.42 -24.95 0.53
C LYS A 89 -6.95 -25.36 0.47
N GLY A 90 -6.09 -24.61 1.18
CA GLY A 90 -4.66 -24.88 1.25
C GLY A 90 -3.83 -24.15 0.18
N MET A 91 -4.46 -23.48 -0.79
CA MET A 91 -3.74 -22.68 -1.79
C MET A 91 -3.17 -21.41 -1.17
N LYS A 92 -1.99 -21.01 -1.63
CA LYS A 92 -1.42 -19.69 -1.33
C LYS A 92 -2.00 -18.67 -2.29
N VAL A 93 -2.52 -17.58 -1.73
CA VAL A 93 -3.17 -16.52 -2.49
C VAL A 93 -2.71 -15.15 -2.01
N VAL A 94 -2.75 -14.20 -2.94
CA VAL A 94 -2.66 -12.77 -2.67
C VAL A 94 -4.02 -12.17 -2.99
N VAL A 95 -4.69 -11.66 -1.96
CA VAL A 95 -6.03 -11.07 -2.10
C VAL A 95 -5.92 -9.58 -1.87
N ARG A 96 -6.37 -8.78 -2.84
CA ARG A 96 -6.55 -7.34 -2.69
C ARG A 96 -8.01 -7.06 -2.40
N TYR A 97 -8.31 -6.52 -1.24
CA TYR A 97 -9.67 -6.29 -0.79
C TYR A 97 -9.85 -4.93 -0.14
N PHE A 98 -11.09 -4.47 -0.11
CA PHE A 98 -11.47 -3.19 0.46
C PHE A 98 -11.81 -3.35 1.93
N VAL A 99 -11.21 -2.51 2.78
CA VAL A 99 -11.55 -2.42 4.21
C VAL A 99 -12.23 -1.09 4.43
N LYS A 100 -13.50 -1.16 4.80
CA LYS A 100 -14.31 0.01 5.10
C LYS A 100 -13.81 0.69 6.39
N ALA A 101 -13.56 1.99 6.34
CA ALA A 101 -13.15 2.80 7.49
C ALA A 101 -14.23 3.81 7.90
N ALA A 102 -15.00 4.34 6.94
CA ALA A 102 -16.11 5.25 7.16
C ALA A 102 -17.28 4.90 6.21
N GLU A 103 -18.36 5.64 6.26
CA GLU A 103 -19.63 5.28 5.61
C GLU A 103 -19.47 4.94 4.11
N ASN A 104 -18.67 5.70 3.36
CA ASN A 104 -18.42 5.49 1.93
C ASN A 104 -16.94 5.44 1.54
N THR A 105 -16.02 5.41 2.53
CA THR A 105 -14.59 5.44 2.29
C THR A 105 -13.86 4.36 3.08
N GLY A 106 -12.73 3.93 2.56
CA GLY A 106 -11.91 2.91 3.15
C GLY A 106 -10.55 2.83 2.47
N LYS A 107 -9.89 1.72 2.60
CA LYS A 107 -8.60 1.46 1.98
C LYS A 107 -8.54 0.08 1.36
N TYR A 108 -7.79 -0.06 0.30
CA TYR A 108 -7.44 -1.37 -0.27
C TYR A 108 -6.22 -1.93 0.44
N ILE A 109 -6.35 -3.17 0.90
CA ILE A 109 -5.25 -3.91 1.55
C ILE A 109 -4.96 -5.15 0.72
N SER A 110 -3.68 -5.48 0.58
CA SER A 110 -3.24 -6.75 0.00
C SER A 110 -2.83 -7.70 1.12
N LEU A 111 -3.45 -8.86 1.15
CA LEU A 111 -3.18 -9.93 2.10
C LEU A 111 -2.59 -11.12 1.37
N THR A 112 -1.40 -11.55 1.79
CA THR A 112 -0.81 -12.81 1.34
C THR A 112 -1.02 -13.87 2.41
N GLY A 113 -1.51 -15.03 2.00
CA GLY A 113 -1.79 -16.08 2.96
C GLY A 113 -2.30 -17.37 2.33
N THR A 114 -2.63 -18.31 3.19
CA THR A 114 -3.15 -19.63 2.80
C THR A 114 -4.67 -19.69 3.00
N VAL A 115 -5.37 -20.16 2.01
CA VAL A 115 -6.83 -20.33 2.04
C VAL A 115 -7.22 -21.41 3.03
N VAL A 116 -7.97 -21.02 4.05
CA VAL A 116 -8.52 -21.95 5.07
C VAL A 116 -9.87 -22.50 4.62
N MET A 117 -10.74 -21.63 4.09
CA MET A 117 -12.09 -21.98 3.71
C MET A 117 -12.63 -20.98 2.68
N ILE A 118 -13.43 -21.49 1.76
CA ILE A 118 -14.27 -20.69 0.85
C ILE A 118 -15.71 -21.06 1.16
N ASP A 119 -16.52 -20.09 1.40
CA ASP A 119 -17.94 -20.28 1.65
C ASP A 119 -18.77 -19.55 0.57
N PRO A 120 -19.26 -20.29 -0.44
CA PRO A 120 -20.07 -19.69 -1.50
C PRO A 120 -21.47 -19.27 -1.02
N VAL A 121 -21.97 -19.84 0.06
CA VAL A 121 -23.30 -19.52 0.61
C VAL A 121 -23.29 -18.19 1.32
N TYR A 122 -22.31 -17.99 2.20
CA TYR A 122 -22.09 -16.72 2.90
C TYR A 122 -21.26 -15.72 2.09
N ARG A 123 -20.74 -16.14 0.94
CA ARG A 123 -19.88 -15.33 0.05
C ARG A 123 -18.64 -14.81 0.77
N GLU A 124 -17.96 -15.71 1.50
CA GLU A 124 -16.80 -15.38 2.31
C GLU A 124 -15.57 -16.22 1.93
N LEU A 125 -14.42 -15.58 1.92
CA LEU A 125 -13.11 -16.20 1.80
C LEU A 125 -12.37 -16.05 3.14
N LYS A 126 -11.92 -17.17 3.72
CA LYS A 126 -11.13 -17.19 4.96
C LYS A 126 -9.69 -17.52 4.64
N VAL A 127 -8.80 -16.58 4.93
CA VAL A 127 -7.37 -16.68 4.63
C VAL A 127 -6.57 -16.55 5.92
N MET A 128 -5.66 -17.50 6.14
CA MET A 128 -4.66 -17.40 7.18
C MET A 128 -3.49 -16.58 6.65
N GLN A 129 -3.19 -15.46 7.28
CA GLN A 129 -2.10 -14.60 6.87
C GLN A 129 -0.75 -15.30 7.06
N ASP A 130 0.12 -15.24 6.05
CA ASP A 130 1.52 -15.64 6.20
C ASP A 130 2.24 -14.52 6.98
N SER A 131 2.37 -14.66 8.30
CA SER A 131 3.16 -13.71 9.07
C SER A 131 4.64 -14.09 8.99
N ASP A 132 5.45 -13.21 8.40
CA ASP A 132 6.92 -13.33 8.39
C ASP A 132 7.55 -13.20 9.80
N ARG A 133 6.75 -12.87 10.80
CA ARG A 133 7.17 -12.76 12.19
C ARG A 133 6.60 -13.91 13.01
N LYS A 134 7.38 -14.94 13.16
CA LYS A 134 7.19 -15.89 14.28
C LYS A 134 7.47 -15.14 15.58
N ALA A 135 6.50 -14.41 16.09
CA ALA A 135 6.52 -13.96 17.46
C ALA A 135 6.38 -15.20 18.35
N VAL A 136 7.42 -15.51 19.08
CA VAL A 136 7.44 -16.58 20.06
C VAL A 136 6.36 -16.26 21.10
N GLY A 137 5.28 -17.06 21.14
CA GLY A 137 4.23 -16.94 22.15
C GLY A 137 2.89 -16.39 21.69
N SER A 138 2.58 -16.34 20.38
CA SER A 138 1.32 -15.78 19.92
C SER A 138 0.14 -16.75 20.06
N GLU A 139 -0.94 -16.17 20.59
CA GLU A 139 -2.32 -16.64 20.50
C GLU A 139 -2.63 -17.19 19.10
N LYS A 140 -3.52 -18.17 19.00
CA LYS A 140 -3.97 -18.74 17.74
C LYS A 140 -4.36 -17.62 16.78
N GLU A 141 -3.56 -17.40 15.74
CA GLU A 141 -3.92 -16.48 14.67
C GLU A 141 -5.25 -16.90 14.07
N LEU A 142 -6.23 -16.02 14.14
CA LEU A 142 -7.54 -16.26 13.55
C LEU A 142 -7.47 -15.94 12.04
N PRO A 143 -8.15 -16.73 11.19
CA PRO A 143 -8.21 -16.43 9.78
C PRO A 143 -8.93 -15.11 9.53
N VAL A 144 -8.41 -14.32 8.61
CA VAL A 144 -9.08 -13.11 8.12
C VAL A 144 -10.25 -13.53 7.25
N VAL A 145 -11.43 -13.00 7.56
CA VAL A 145 -12.65 -13.23 6.79
C VAL A 145 -12.85 -12.07 5.82
N ILE A 146 -12.94 -12.37 4.55
CA ILE A 146 -13.06 -11.39 3.47
C ILE A 146 -14.35 -11.68 2.69
N SER A 147 -15.26 -10.71 2.60
CA SER A 147 -16.45 -10.84 1.75
C SER A 147 -16.05 -10.81 0.27
N PHE A 148 -16.69 -11.64 -0.57
CA PHE A 148 -16.46 -11.62 -2.01
C PHE A 148 -16.74 -10.24 -2.62
N ASP A 149 -17.72 -9.52 -2.08
CA ASP A 149 -18.08 -8.20 -2.57
C ASP A 149 -16.98 -7.15 -2.31
N ASP A 150 -16.09 -7.41 -1.36
CA ASP A 150 -14.99 -6.51 -1.03
C ASP A 150 -13.67 -6.87 -1.74
N ILE A 151 -13.62 -8.01 -2.43
CA ILE A 151 -12.44 -8.43 -3.18
C ILE A 151 -12.33 -7.60 -4.45
N ALA A 152 -11.21 -6.94 -4.65
CA ALA A 152 -10.90 -6.18 -5.86
C ALA A 152 -10.06 -7.00 -6.85
N ASP A 153 -9.16 -7.86 -6.34
CA ASP A 153 -8.36 -8.77 -7.16
C ASP A 153 -7.88 -9.96 -6.34
N LEU A 154 -7.64 -11.06 -7.04
CA LEU A 154 -7.17 -12.32 -6.48
C LEU A 154 -6.11 -12.92 -7.40
N ALA A 155 -4.97 -13.27 -6.84
CA ALA A 155 -3.90 -13.99 -7.53
C ALA A 155 -3.40 -15.14 -6.65
N GLY A 156 -2.86 -16.17 -7.24
CA GLY A 156 -2.30 -17.32 -6.51
C GLY A 156 -1.72 -18.36 -7.44
N ASP A 157 -0.99 -19.33 -6.87
CA ASP A 157 -0.40 -20.41 -7.64
C ASP A 157 -1.51 -21.29 -8.25
N GLY A 158 -1.53 -21.37 -9.59
CA GLY A 158 -2.53 -22.14 -10.33
C GLY A 158 -3.87 -21.41 -10.55
N ILE A 159 -3.95 -20.10 -10.24
CA ILE A 159 -5.07 -19.26 -10.61
C ILE A 159 -4.68 -18.51 -11.88
N THR A 160 -5.20 -18.92 -13.00
CA THR A 160 -4.92 -18.34 -14.32
C THR A 160 -6.06 -17.43 -14.75
N ARG A 161 -5.74 -16.37 -15.49
CA ARG A 161 -6.74 -15.61 -16.23
C ARG A 161 -7.23 -16.47 -17.39
N VAL A 162 -8.52 -16.45 -17.68
CA VAL A 162 -9.08 -17.14 -18.85
C VAL A 162 -8.39 -16.68 -20.15
N GLU A 163 -7.94 -15.43 -20.19
CA GLU A 163 -7.18 -14.84 -21.31
C GLU A 163 -5.83 -15.51 -21.55
N ASP A 164 -5.17 -15.99 -20.48
CA ASP A 164 -3.87 -16.67 -20.60
C ASP A 164 -4.01 -18.05 -21.29
N TYR A 165 -5.20 -18.64 -21.29
CA TYR A 165 -5.49 -19.88 -22.05
C TYR A 165 -5.74 -19.62 -23.53
N LEU A 166 -6.25 -18.45 -23.90
CA LEU A 166 -6.53 -18.11 -25.30
C LEU A 166 -5.26 -17.71 -26.08
N GLU A 167 -4.19 -17.32 -25.40
CA GLU A 167 -2.91 -17.03 -26.05
C GLU A 167 -2.10 -18.31 -26.38
N VAL A 168 -2.39 -19.43 -25.73
CA VAL A 168 -1.68 -20.71 -25.97
C VAL A 168 -2.22 -21.45 -27.21
N GLU A 169 -3.43 -21.14 -27.67
CA GLU A 169 -4.02 -21.72 -28.90
C GLU A 169 -3.75 -20.89 -30.16
N LYS A 170 -2.72 -20.07 -30.21
CA LYS A 170 -2.22 -19.55 -31.48
C LYS A 170 -1.48 -20.67 -32.21
N TYR A 171 -2.18 -21.20 -33.22
CA TYR A 171 -1.83 -22.21 -34.20
C TYR A 171 -0.33 -22.40 -34.45
N PRO A 172 0.18 -23.63 -34.52
CA PRO A 172 1.48 -23.89 -35.15
C PRO A 172 1.41 -23.48 -36.62
N ASP A 173 2.35 -22.62 -37.02
CA ASP A 173 2.51 -22.20 -38.41
C ASP A 173 2.54 -23.40 -39.31
N GLU A 174 1.57 -23.46 -40.23
CA GLU A 174 1.64 -24.35 -41.41
C GLU A 174 2.78 -23.84 -42.31
N THR A 175 3.86 -24.60 -42.31
CA THR A 175 4.91 -24.52 -43.35
C THR A 175 4.71 -25.68 -44.31
#